data_3e99bd6a6877d827410f6cecd5a4bc50
#
_entry.id   3e99bd6a6877d827410f6cecd5a4bc50
#
_cell.length_a   1.000
_cell.length_b   1.000
_cell.length_c   1.000
_cell.angle_alpha   90.00
_cell.angle_beta   90.00
_cell.angle_gamma   90.00
#
_symmetry.space_group_name_H-M   'P 1'
#
loop_
_entity.id
_entity.type
_entity.pdbx_description
1 polymer ?
#
loop_
_entity_poly.entity_id
_entity_poly.type
_entity_poly.pdbx_seq_one_letter_code
_entity_poly.pdbx_strand_id
1 'polypeptide(L)'
;PGIRSDSDLYTFGYRFKPWTGAPIATAAEILSYMNEVIDENDLSRHIRYGHKIVNASWSSTDNLWTVDVDRTDGTKAQFTTNFLFMCQGYYKHDQGYTPDWPGLADYKGRIVHPQTWPDDLDLKGKRVVVIGSGATAATLVPNIAGETEHVTMLQRSPTWFVPGRNVDDLADTLRQLQIDETWVHEIVRRKRLFDGDAFTKRAMEESDAVKAELLAGVRMFLGDQFDVDKHFTPSYRPWRQRIAFIPDGDLFQGIASGKASVVTDEIERFTENGILLKSGETLEADIIVTATGFDLNVLGDIDFHIDGKPLDFSQTVNYRG
;
A
#
# COMPACT_ATOMS: atom_id res chain seq x y z
N PRO A 1 -7.32 -0.12 -10.25
CA PRO A 1 -6.59 -0.93 -11.22
C PRO A 1 -5.25 -1.41 -10.67
N GLY A 2 -4.85 -2.67 -11.01
CA GLY A 2 -3.54 -3.22 -10.74
C GLY A 2 -3.12 -3.36 -9.27
N ILE A 3 -4.05 -3.36 -8.33
CA ILE A 3 -3.72 -3.51 -6.90
C ILE A 3 -2.91 -4.77 -6.69
N ARG A 4 -1.74 -4.60 -6.06
CA ARG A 4 -0.81 -5.68 -5.72
C ARG A 4 -0.16 -5.42 -4.36
N SER A 5 0.47 -6.44 -3.80
CA SER A 5 1.29 -6.26 -2.60
C SER A 5 2.51 -5.40 -2.90
N ASP A 6 3.02 -4.72 -1.89
CA ASP A 6 4.30 -4.02 -1.92
C ASP A 6 5.40 -4.76 -1.14
N SER A 7 5.04 -5.92 -0.61
CA SER A 7 5.91 -6.82 0.13
C SER A 7 5.72 -8.25 -0.37
N ASP A 8 6.75 -9.06 -0.27
CA ASP A 8 6.72 -10.41 -0.84
C ASP A 8 5.87 -11.39 0.00
N LEU A 9 5.15 -12.26 -0.69
CA LEU A 9 4.21 -13.20 -0.10
C LEU A 9 4.88 -14.43 0.55
N TYR A 10 6.14 -14.73 0.24
CA TYR A 10 6.89 -15.74 0.98
C TYR A 10 7.13 -15.29 2.42
N THR A 11 7.29 -13.98 2.64
CA THR A 11 7.43 -13.42 3.99
C THR A 11 6.08 -13.26 4.68
N PHE A 12 5.05 -12.79 3.96
CA PHE A 12 3.74 -12.46 4.53
C PHE A 12 2.72 -13.61 4.47
N GLY A 13 2.96 -14.64 3.65
CA GLY A 13 2.13 -15.83 3.62
C GLY A 13 2.15 -16.58 4.96
N TYR A 14 1.11 -17.34 5.25
CA TYR A 14 1.02 -18.15 6.46
C TYR A 14 2.02 -19.30 6.42
N ARG A 15 2.66 -19.60 7.54
CA ARG A 15 3.59 -20.70 7.63
C ARG A 15 2.93 -22.06 7.39
N PHE A 16 1.67 -22.21 7.78
CA PHE A 16 0.92 -23.45 7.62
C PHE A 16 0.31 -23.63 6.22
N LYS A 17 0.30 -22.57 5.41
CA LYS A 17 -0.12 -22.62 4.00
C LYS A 17 0.95 -21.96 3.15
N PRO A 18 1.80 -22.74 2.48
CA PRO A 18 2.86 -22.22 1.61
C PRO A 18 2.33 -21.31 0.53
N TRP A 19 3.00 -20.18 0.30
CA TRP A 19 2.78 -19.38 -0.89
C TRP A 19 3.55 -19.98 -2.06
N THR A 20 2.89 -20.16 -3.19
CA THR A 20 3.45 -20.81 -4.38
C THR A 20 3.53 -19.90 -5.61
N GLY A 21 2.97 -18.69 -5.52
CA GLY A 21 2.96 -17.70 -6.59
C GLY A 21 4.21 -16.84 -6.66
N ALA A 22 4.13 -15.79 -7.48
CA ALA A 22 5.16 -14.76 -7.58
C ALA A 22 5.36 -14.03 -6.23
N PRO A 23 6.56 -13.48 -5.96
CA PRO A 23 6.81 -12.75 -4.72
C PRO A 23 5.83 -11.60 -4.47
N ILE A 24 5.59 -10.77 -5.48
CA ILE A 24 4.58 -9.72 -5.43
C ILE A 24 3.31 -10.22 -6.11
N ALA A 25 2.23 -10.28 -5.35
CA ALA A 25 0.95 -10.82 -5.80
C ALA A 25 -0.09 -9.74 -6.02
N THR A 26 -0.98 -9.98 -6.96
CA THR A 26 -2.16 -9.15 -7.20
C THR A 26 -3.18 -9.31 -6.05
N ALA A 27 -4.07 -8.34 -5.89
CA ALA A 27 -5.17 -8.44 -4.91
C ALA A 27 -6.03 -9.70 -5.14
N ALA A 28 -6.27 -10.08 -6.40
CA ALA A 28 -7.05 -11.27 -6.73
C ALA A 28 -6.37 -12.56 -6.24
N GLU A 29 -5.05 -12.69 -6.43
CA GLU A 29 -4.28 -13.84 -5.95
C GLU A 29 -4.26 -13.91 -4.42
N ILE A 30 -4.10 -12.75 -3.74
CA ILE A 30 -4.14 -12.67 -2.29
C ILE A 30 -5.51 -13.07 -1.75
N LEU A 31 -6.60 -12.57 -2.37
CA LEU A 31 -7.95 -12.93 -1.97
C LEU A 31 -8.26 -14.40 -2.21
N SER A 32 -7.78 -14.99 -3.33
CA SER A 32 -7.89 -16.44 -3.57
C SER A 32 -7.19 -17.24 -2.48
N TYR A 33 -5.95 -16.88 -2.18
CA TYR A 33 -5.16 -17.51 -1.13
C TYR A 33 -5.86 -17.43 0.24
N MET A 34 -6.43 -16.27 0.59
CA MET A 34 -7.18 -16.09 1.84
C MET A 34 -8.45 -16.94 1.87
N ASN A 35 -9.19 -17.02 0.77
CA ASN A 35 -10.38 -17.87 0.66
C ASN A 35 -10.03 -19.36 0.79
N GLU A 36 -8.96 -19.81 0.15
CA GLU A 36 -8.46 -21.18 0.32
C GLU A 36 -8.12 -21.49 1.79
N VAL A 37 -7.48 -20.54 2.51
CA VAL A 37 -7.21 -20.70 3.96
C VAL A 37 -8.53 -20.86 4.74
N ILE A 38 -9.54 -20.06 4.42
CA ILE A 38 -10.86 -20.11 5.08
C ILE A 38 -11.51 -21.49 4.84
N ASP A 39 -11.51 -21.96 3.59
CA ASP A 39 -12.17 -23.20 3.20
C ASP A 39 -11.44 -24.43 3.76
N GLU A 40 -10.11 -24.51 3.60
CA GLU A 40 -9.29 -25.62 4.07
C GLU A 40 -9.34 -25.83 5.60
N ASN A 41 -9.61 -24.76 6.35
CA ASN A 41 -9.65 -24.78 7.81
C ASN A 41 -11.06 -24.63 8.39
N ASP A 42 -12.11 -24.71 7.56
CA ASP A 42 -13.52 -24.60 7.97
C ASP A 42 -13.82 -23.36 8.82
N LEU A 43 -13.20 -22.21 8.42
CA LEU A 43 -13.30 -20.96 9.19
C LEU A 43 -14.59 -20.20 8.92
N SER A 44 -15.29 -20.46 7.81
CA SER A 44 -16.51 -19.74 7.40
C SER A 44 -17.56 -19.66 8.50
N ARG A 45 -17.72 -20.75 9.28
CA ARG A 45 -18.66 -20.81 10.42
C ARG A 45 -18.32 -19.88 11.58
N HIS A 46 -17.08 -19.40 11.64
CA HIS A 46 -16.60 -18.50 12.70
C HIS A 46 -16.54 -17.04 12.24
N ILE A 47 -16.65 -16.76 10.95
CA ILE A 47 -16.61 -15.41 10.40
C ILE A 47 -18.03 -14.83 10.34
N ARG A 48 -18.21 -13.64 10.90
CA ARG A 48 -19.49 -12.94 10.90
C ARG A 48 -19.36 -11.67 10.04
N TYR A 49 -19.75 -11.78 8.79
CA TYR A 49 -19.81 -10.62 7.89
C TYR A 49 -20.95 -9.67 8.26
N GLY A 50 -20.84 -8.41 7.83
CA GLY A 50 -21.88 -7.41 8.08
C GLY A 50 -22.06 -7.05 9.56
N HIS A 51 -21.00 -7.23 10.37
CA HIS A 51 -21.00 -6.92 11.79
C HIS A 51 -19.94 -5.85 12.07
N LYS A 52 -20.36 -4.60 12.26
CA LYS A 52 -19.48 -3.49 12.64
C LYS A 52 -19.45 -3.35 14.15
N ILE A 53 -18.28 -3.58 14.76
CA ILE A 53 -18.08 -3.32 16.20
C ILE A 53 -18.08 -1.80 16.40
N VAL A 54 -18.87 -1.31 17.34
CA VAL A 54 -18.98 0.12 17.65
C VAL A 54 -18.57 0.44 19.08
N ASN A 55 -18.64 -0.53 20.00
CA ASN A 55 -18.20 -0.35 21.38
C ASN A 55 -17.62 -1.64 21.93
N ALA A 56 -16.64 -1.54 22.82
CA ALA A 56 -16.06 -2.63 23.58
C ALA A 56 -15.82 -2.21 25.03
N SER A 57 -16.52 -2.80 25.97
CA SER A 57 -16.48 -2.46 27.39
C SER A 57 -15.96 -3.61 28.23
N TRP A 58 -14.90 -3.38 28.99
CA TRP A 58 -14.35 -4.34 29.96
C TRP A 58 -14.97 -4.17 31.32
N SER A 59 -15.35 -5.28 31.95
CA SER A 59 -15.74 -5.35 33.37
C SER A 59 -14.66 -6.12 34.16
N SER A 60 -13.96 -5.44 35.07
CA SER A 60 -12.98 -6.09 35.93
C SER A 60 -13.65 -6.96 37.01
N THR A 61 -14.90 -6.73 37.30
CA THR A 61 -15.69 -7.57 38.21
C THR A 61 -16.02 -8.92 37.60
N ASP A 62 -16.44 -8.91 36.32
CA ASP A 62 -16.88 -10.11 35.62
C ASP A 62 -15.77 -10.78 34.81
N ASN A 63 -14.62 -10.10 34.62
CA ASN A 63 -13.52 -10.50 33.76
C ASN A 63 -13.98 -10.78 32.31
N LEU A 64 -14.81 -9.89 31.77
CA LEU A 64 -15.42 -10.02 30.46
C LEU A 64 -15.39 -8.70 29.68
N TRP A 65 -15.17 -8.82 28.40
CA TRP A 65 -15.52 -7.81 27.41
C TRP A 65 -16.97 -7.97 26.99
N THR A 66 -17.69 -6.88 26.92
CA THR A 66 -18.96 -6.76 26.20
C THR A 66 -18.73 -5.95 24.94
N VAL A 67 -19.07 -6.53 23.79
CA VAL A 67 -18.84 -5.97 22.46
C VAL A 67 -20.16 -5.68 21.79
N ASP A 68 -20.45 -4.41 21.51
CA ASP A 68 -21.66 -3.98 20.81
C ASP A 68 -21.39 -3.87 19.31
N VAL A 69 -22.34 -4.34 18.53
CA VAL A 69 -22.21 -4.51 17.09
C VAL A 69 -23.43 -3.96 16.36
N ASP A 70 -23.21 -3.12 15.37
CA ASP A 70 -24.22 -2.74 14.39
C ASP A 70 -24.15 -3.70 13.19
N ARG A 71 -25.30 -4.24 12.78
CA ARG A 71 -25.40 -5.12 11.62
C ARG A 71 -25.85 -4.36 10.38
N THR A 72 -25.48 -4.88 9.22
CA THR A 72 -25.86 -4.28 7.92
C THR A 72 -27.38 -4.28 7.67
N ASP A 73 -28.15 -5.16 8.34
CA ASP A 73 -29.61 -5.18 8.29
C ASP A 73 -30.28 -4.14 9.20
N GLY A 74 -29.49 -3.29 9.87
CA GLY A 74 -29.96 -2.26 10.82
C GLY A 74 -30.25 -2.78 12.22
N THR A 75 -30.08 -4.07 12.48
CA THR A 75 -30.24 -4.63 13.85
C THR A 75 -28.94 -4.48 14.65
N LYS A 76 -29.06 -4.59 15.97
CA LYS A 76 -27.92 -4.57 16.89
C LYS A 76 -27.67 -5.95 17.47
N ALA A 77 -26.45 -6.26 17.79
CA ALA A 77 -26.07 -7.46 18.51
C ALA A 77 -25.04 -7.14 19.59
N GLN A 78 -24.96 -8.00 20.58
CA GLN A 78 -23.99 -7.91 21.67
C GLN A 78 -23.33 -9.27 21.85
N PHE A 79 -22.02 -9.28 22.03
CA PHE A 79 -21.21 -10.47 22.32
C PHE A 79 -20.41 -10.24 23.59
N THR A 80 -20.13 -11.34 24.29
CA THR A 80 -19.21 -11.32 25.43
C THR A 80 -18.02 -12.24 25.17
N THR A 81 -16.84 -11.85 25.65
CA THR A 81 -15.62 -12.65 25.52
C THR A 81 -14.64 -12.32 26.64
N ASN A 82 -13.80 -13.28 27.01
CA ASN A 82 -12.71 -13.04 27.99
C ASN A 82 -11.48 -12.39 27.34
N PHE A 83 -11.32 -12.55 26.01
CA PHE A 83 -10.18 -12.00 25.31
C PHE A 83 -10.64 -11.37 23.98
N LEU A 84 -10.23 -10.14 23.74
CA LEU A 84 -10.52 -9.40 22.52
C LEU A 84 -9.21 -9.18 21.75
N PHE A 85 -9.12 -9.74 20.53
CA PHE A 85 -7.96 -9.59 19.67
C PHE A 85 -8.29 -8.65 18.52
N MET A 86 -7.62 -7.48 18.48
CA MET A 86 -7.93 -6.42 17.52
C MET A 86 -7.09 -6.60 16.25
N CYS A 87 -7.75 -6.90 15.12
CA CYS A 87 -7.10 -7.17 13.82
C CYS A 87 -7.55 -6.24 12.69
N GLN A 88 -8.25 -5.14 12.99
CA GLN A 88 -8.83 -4.23 11.99
C GLN A 88 -7.81 -3.32 11.30
N GLY A 89 -6.53 -3.38 11.70
CA GLY A 89 -5.50 -2.48 11.21
C GLY A 89 -5.54 -1.10 11.87
N TYR A 90 -4.95 -0.12 11.22
CA TYR A 90 -4.78 1.25 11.76
C TYR A 90 -5.07 2.35 10.75
N TYR A 91 -5.75 2.01 9.67
CA TYR A 91 -6.22 2.98 8.69
C TYR A 91 -7.74 3.09 8.69
N LYS A 92 -8.25 4.27 8.37
CA LYS A 92 -9.67 4.48 8.13
C LYS A 92 -10.06 3.77 6.83
N HIS A 93 -11.17 3.00 6.87
CA HIS A 93 -11.57 2.17 5.73
C HIS A 93 -12.47 2.89 4.73
N ASP A 94 -13.20 3.91 5.18
CA ASP A 94 -14.24 4.60 4.39
C ASP A 94 -13.75 5.82 3.64
N GLN A 95 -12.56 6.35 4.00
CA GLN A 95 -11.95 7.47 3.28
C GLN A 95 -10.43 7.43 3.39
N GLY A 96 -9.77 7.98 2.35
CA GLY A 96 -8.34 8.22 2.35
C GLY A 96 -7.99 9.67 2.65
N TYR A 97 -6.73 9.91 2.91
CA TYR A 97 -6.23 11.26 3.19
C TYR A 97 -6.04 12.05 1.89
N THR A 98 -6.76 13.17 1.78
CA THR A 98 -6.55 14.16 0.71
C THR A 98 -6.27 15.50 1.36
N PRO A 99 -5.09 16.13 1.13
CA PRO A 99 -4.79 17.45 1.63
C PRO A 99 -5.80 18.51 1.10
N ASP A 100 -6.01 19.54 1.89
CA ASP A 100 -6.80 20.69 1.46
C ASP A 100 -5.89 21.66 0.67
N TRP A 101 -5.96 21.57 -0.66
CA TRP A 101 -5.22 22.46 -1.55
C TRP A 101 -6.06 23.64 -1.98
N PRO A 102 -5.46 24.85 -2.14
CA PRO A 102 -6.15 25.99 -2.70
C PRO A 102 -6.78 25.68 -4.06
N GLY A 103 -8.01 26.09 -4.28
CA GLY A 103 -8.70 25.92 -5.55
C GLY A 103 -9.21 24.51 -5.85
N LEU A 104 -9.16 23.57 -4.89
CA LEU A 104 -9.62 22.20 -5.10
C LEU A 104 -11.08 22.13 -5.62
N ALA A 105 -11.94 23.03 -5.10
CA ALA A 105 -13.34 23.15 -5.51
C ALA A 105 -13.54 23.79 -6.90
N ASP A 106 -12.52 24.46 -7.45
CA ASP A 106 -12.60 25.11 -8.76
C ASP A 106 -12.40 24.10 -9.90
N TYR A 107 -11.74 22.98 -9.62
CA TYR A 107 -11.46 21.94 -10.62
C TYR A 107 -12.74 21.30 -11.14
N LYS A 108 -12.88 21.26 -12.47
CA LYS A 108 -14.10 20.76 -13.16
C LYS A 108 -14.01 19.29 -13.56
N GLY A 109 -12.81 18.70 -13.53
CA GLY A 109 -12.62 17.29 -13.78
C GLY A 109 -12.99 16.42 -12.57
N ARG A 110 -12.72 15.14 -12.68
CA ARG A 110 -13.01 14.18 -11.60
C ARG A 110 -11.81 14.01 -10.69
N ILE A 111 -12.01 14.15 -9.36
CA ILE A 111 -11.00 13.83 -8.34
C ILE A 111 -11.36 12.48 -7.73
N VAL A 112 -10.37 11.59 -7.64
CA VAL A 112 -10.53 10.21 -7.17
C VAL A 112 -9.46 9.89 -6.13
N HIS A 113 -9.85 9.27 -5.01
CA HIS A 113 -8.90 8.65 -4.11
C HIS A 113 -8.81 7.13 -4.40
N PRO A 114 -7.60 6.53 -4.49
CA PRO A 114 -7.45 5.10 -4.83
C PRO A 114 -8.18 4.13 -3.91
N GLN A 115 -8.37 4.49 -2.64
CA GLN A 115 -9.08 3.66 -1.66
C GLN A 115 -10.58 3.52 -1.98
N THR A 116 -11.17 4.54 -2.58
CA THR A 116 -12.58 4.58 -3.00
C THR A 116 -12.69 4.69 -4.52
N TRP A 117 -11.95 3.84 -5.23
CA TRP A 117 -11.92 3.84 -6.69
C TRP A 117 -13.30 3.54 -7.27
N PRO A 118 -13.86 4.44 -8.09
CA PRO A 118 -15.20 4.23 -8.67
C PRO A 118 -15.17 3.16 -9.76
N ASP A 119 -16.17 2.27 -9.75
CA ASP A 119 -16.30 1.20 -10.75
C ASP A 119 -16.61 1.73 -12.16
N ASP A 120 -17.20 2.92 -12.23
CA ASP A 120 -17.62 3.59 -13.47
C ASP A 120 -16.56 4.53 -14.05
N LEU A 121 -15.35 4.56 -13.51
CA LEU A 121 -14.32 5.50 -13.94
C LEU A 121 -13.72 5.09 -15.28
N ASP A 122 -14.06 5.85 -16.33
CA ASP A 122 -13.49 5.70 -17.67
C ASP A 122 -12.19 6.49 -17.79
N LEU A 123 -11.08 5.78 -18.02
CA LEU A 123 -9.74 6.34 -18.19
C LEU A 123 -9.35 6.51 -19.67
N LYS A 124 -10.13 5.94 -20.59
CA LYS A 124 -9.75 5.86 -22.00
C LYS A 124 -9.59 7.25 -22.63
N GLY A 125 -8.39 7.52 -23.16
CA GLY A 125 -8.08 8.78 -23.80
C GLY A 125 -8.10 9.99 -22.86
N LYS A 126 -7.94 9.79 -21.55
CA LYS A 126 -7.90 10.86 -20.55
C LYS A 126 -6.47 11.18 -20.15
N ARG A 127 -6.20 12.46 -19.89
CA ARG A 127 -4.98 12.91 -19.23
C ARG A 127 -5.19 12.78 -17.73
N VAL A 128 -4.37 11.95 -17.09
CA VAL A 128 -4.50 11.63 -15.67
C VAL A 128 -3.29 12.15 -14.89
N VAL A 129 -3.53 12.89 -13.83
CA VAL A 129 -2.46 13.26 -12.87
C VAL A 129 -2.65 12.45 -11.60
N VAL A 130 -1.63 11.68 -11.23
CA VAL A 130 -1.57 10.91 -9.97
C VAL A 130 -0.67 11.66 -9.00
N ILE A 131 -1.26 12.21 -7.94
CA ILE A 131 -0.53 12.97 -6.91
C ILE A 131 0.01 12.00 -5.86
N GLY A 132 1.32 11.91 -5.77
CA GLY A 132 2.07 11.04 -4.84
C GLY A 132 3.11 10.20 -5.54
N SER A 133 4.06 9.66 -4.76
CA SER A 133 5.12 8.75 -5.23
C SER A 133 5.29 7.52 -4.33
N GLY A 134 4.30 7.25 -3.48
CA GLY A 134 4.29 6.05 -2.64
C GLY A 134 3.93 4.78 -3.40
N ALA A 135 3.79 3.65 -2.68
CA ALA A 135 3.46 2.34 -3.25
C ALA A 135 2.19 2.38 -4.11
N THR A 136 1.19 3.16 -3.71
CA THR A 136 -0.07 3.31 -4.47
C THR A 136 0.17 3.94 -5.84
N ALA A 137 0.89 5.06 -5.91
CA ALA A 137 1.21 5.72 -7.18
C ALA A 137 2.10 4.83 -8.05
N ALA A 138 3.13 4.21 -7.46
CA ALA A 138 4.05 3.29 -8.12
C ALA A 138 3.35 2.06 -8.72
N THR A 139 2.24 1.63 -8.10
CA THR A 139 1.40 0.55 -8.62
C THR A 139 0.41 1.04 -9.68
N LEU A 140 -0.26 2.17 -9.42
CA LEU A 140 -1.34 2.68 -10.26
C LEU A 140 -0.84 3.17 -11.62
N VAL A 141 0.21 4.00 -11.62
CA VAL A 141 0.74 4.65 -12.83
C VAL A 141 1.03 3.65 -13.95
N PRO A 142 1.83 2.59 -13.77
CA PRO A 142 2.08 1.62 -14.85
C PRO A 142 0.82 0.88 -15.30
N ASN A 143 -0.11 0.62 -14.38
CA ASN A 143 -1.32 -0.13 -14.72
C ASN A 143 -2.34 0.65 -15.56
N ILE A 144 -2.36 1.98 -15.44
CA ILE A 144 -3.27 2.82 -16.22
C ILE A 144 -2.62 3.46 -17.47
N ALA A 145 -1.29 3.46 -17.55
CA ALA A 145 -0.54 4.09 -18.65
C ALA A 145 -0.90 3.55 -20.05
N GLY A 146 -1.39 2.31 -20.14
CA GLY A 146 -1.82 1.72 -21.40
C GLY A 146 -3.24 2.11 -21.84
N GLU A 147 -4.08 2.60 -20.93
CA GLU A 147 -5.49 2.95 -21.15
C GLU A 147 -5.70 4.45 -21.32
N THR A 148 -4.89 5.25 -20.64
CA THR A 148 -4.96 6.71 -20.66
C THR A 148 -4.35 7.30 -21.95
N GLU A 149 -4.68 8.55 -22.27
CA GLU A 149 -3.91 9.32 -23.25
C GLU A 149 -2.48 9.53 -22.72
N HIS A 150 -2.39 9.99 -21.48
CA HIS A 150 -1.13 10.15 -20.76
C HIS A 150 -1.37 10.14 -19.24
N VAL A 151 -0.42 9.58 -18.47
CA VAL A 151 -0.47 9.65 -17.00
C VAL A 151 0.78 10.35 -16.49
N THR A 152 0.59 11.38 -15.65
CA THR A 152 1.67 12.10 -14.97
C THR A 152 1.68 11.74 -13.49
N MET A 153 2.80 11.21 -13.00
CA MET A 153 3.05 11.08 -11.56
C MET A 153 3.59 12.41 -11.04
N LEU A 154 2.77 13.13 -10.29
CA LEU A 154 3.17 14.38 -9.62
C LEU A 154 3.61 14.08 -8.20
N GLN A 155 4.86 14.39 -7.87
CA GLN A 155 5.43 14.20 -6.54
C GLN A 155 6.06 15.47 -6.01
N ARG A 156 5.89 15.73 -4.72
CA ARG A 156 6.58 16.83 -4.02
C ARG A 156 8.06 16.52 -3.79
N SER A 157 8.35 15.27 -3.51
CA SER A 157 9.71 14.76 -3.28
C SER A 157 9.81 13.31 -3.73
N PRO A 158 10.98 12.87 -4.24
CA PRO A 158 11.19 11.50 -4.67
C PRO A 158 11.06 10.47 -3.54
N THR A 159 10.77 9.24 -3.94
CA THR A 159 10.82 8.03 -3.11
C THR A 159 11.93 7.11 -3.60
N TRP A 160 12.57 6.33 -2.71
CA TRP A 160 13.49 5.28 -3.12
C TRP A 160 12.75 4.12 -3.74
N PHE A 161 13.19 3.70 -4.93
CA PHE A 161 12.63 2.56 -5.66
C PHE A 161 13.69 1.48 -5.88
N VAL A 162 13.25 0.23 -5.83
CA VAL A 162 14.05 -0.95 -6.18
C VAL A 162 13.38 -1.64 -7.37
N PRO A 163 13.84 -1.46 -8.61
CA PRO A 163 13.38 -2.27 -9.71
C PRO A 163 13.95 -3.69 -9.60
N GLY A 164 13.13 -4.69 -9.84
CA GLY A 164 13.58 -6.09 -9.80
C GLY A 164 12.56 -7.04 -10.43
N ARG A 165 13.04 -8.23 -10.82
CA ARG A 165 12.18 -9.28 -11.39
C ARG A 165 11.19 -9.78 -10.34
N ASN A 166 9.93 -9.97 -10.73
CA ASN A 166 8.91 -10.55 -9.87
C ASN A 166 8.92 -12.08 -9.89
N VAL A 167 10.08 -12.66 -9.70
CA VAL A 167 10.31 -14.11 -9.63
C VAL A 167 11.23 -14.44 -8.46
N ASP A 168 11.22 -15.68 -8.02
CA ASP A 168 12.16 -16.21 -7.04
C ASP A 168 12.92 -17.42 -7.61
N ASP A 169 14.13 -17.16 -8.12
CA ASP A 169 14.94 -18.19 -8.78
C ASP A 169 15.31 -19.34 -7.82
N LEU A 170 15.38 -19.09 -6.50
CA LEU A 170 15.60 -20.15 -5.51
C LEU A 170 14.37 -21.05 -5.37
N ALA A 171 13.17 -20.44 -5.29
CA ALA A 171 11.93 -21.21 -5.25
C ALA A 171 11.81 -22.12 -6.48
N ASP A 172 12.06 -21.55 -7.67
CA ASP A 172 11.97 -22.28 -8.93
C ASP A 172 13.01 -23.40 -9.00
N THR A 173 14.24 -23.18 -8.54
CA THR A 173 15.28 -24.19 -8.45
C THR A 173 14.87 -25.35 -7.52
N LEU A 174 14.36 -25.02 -6.33
CA LEU A 174 13.91 -26.04 -5.35
C LEU A 174 12.75 -26.87 -5.91
N ARG A 175 11.80 -26.26 -6.63
CA ARG A 175 10.70 -26.96 -7.31
C ARG A 175 11.20 -27.89 -8.42
N GLN A 176 12.16 -27.46 -9.23
CA GLN A 176 12.81 -28.32 -10.24
C GLN A 176 13.49 -29.54 -9.61
N LEU A 177 14.02 -29.38 -8.39
CA LEU A 177 14.58 -30.48 -7.60
C LEU A 177 13.52 -31.32 -6.89
N GLN A 178 12.23 -31.08 -7.13
CA GLN A 178 11.08 -31.78 -6.54
C GLN A 178 11.06 -31.71 -4.99
N ILE A 179 11.53 -30.60 -4.44
CA ILE A 179 11.41 -30.31 -3.01
C ILE A 179 9.95 -29.98 -2.70
N ASP A 180 9.43 -30.50 -1.58
CA ASP A 180 8.07 -30.24 -1.11
C ASP A 180 7.83 -28.73 -0.88
N GLU A 181 6.64 -28.23 -1.26
CA GLU A 181 6.30 -26.80 -1.21
C GLU A 181 6.41 -26.21 0.21
N THR A 182 6.20 -26.98 1.24
CA THR A 182 6.38 -26.55 2.63
C THR A 182 7.84 -26.15 2.89
N TRP A 183 8.77 -26.95 2.37
CA TRP A 183 10.21 -26.66 2.48
C TRP A 183 10.63 -25.53 1.53
N VAL A 184 10.11 -25.50 0.32
CA VAL A 184 10.36 -24.37 -0.61
C VAL A 184 9.99 -23.06 0.06
N HIS A 185 8.77 -22.96 0.60
CA HIS A 185 8.28 -21.77 1.27
C HIS A 185 9.15 -21.39 2.49
N GLU A 186 9.48 -22.34 3.36
CA GLU A 186 10.28 -22.08 4.57
C GLU A 186 11.71 -21.63 4.24
N ILE A 187 12.35 -22.27 3.24
CA ILE A 187 13.72 -21.91 2.80
C ILE A 187 13.73 -20.51 2.19
N VAL A 188 12.82 -20.24 1.25
CA VAL A 188 12.72 -18.95 0.59
C VAL A 188 12.40 -17.85 1.58
N ARG A 189 11.44 -18.07 2.49
CA ARG A 189 11.10 -17.13 3.56
C ARG A 189 12.31 -16.77 4.41
N ARG A 190 13.08 -17.75 4.86
CA ARG A 190 14.31 -17.52 5.66
C ARG A 190 15.35 -16.73 4.87
N LYS A 191 15.54 -17.08 3.61
CA LYS A 191 16.46 -16.37 2.71
C LYS A 191 16.05 -14.91 2.54
N ARG A 192 14.77 -14.66 2.29
CA ARG A 192 14.20 -13.31 2.15
C ARG A 192 14.38 -12.47 3.41
N LEU A 193 14.12 -13.04 4.59
CA LEU A 193 14.31 -12.35 5.87
C LEU A 193 15.79 -12.05 6.12
N PHE A 194 16.68 -12.99 5.84
CA PHE A 194 18.12 -12.81 5.98
C PHE A 194 18.65 -11.72 5.04
N ASP A 195 18.27 -11.76 3.77
CA ASP A 195 18.70 -10.77 2.78
C ASP A 195 18.13 -9.38 3.09
N GLY A 196 16.87 -9.31 3.55
CA GLY A 196 16.24 -8.06 3.94
C GLY A 196 16.92 -7.40 5.14
N ASP A 197 17.32 -8.18 6.14
CA ASP A 197 18.10 -7.70 7.28
C ASP A 197 19.47 -7.18 6.84
N ALA A 198 20.19 -7.96 6.03
CA ALA A 198 21.48 -7.58 5.48
C ALA A 198 21.38 -6.28 4.65
N PHE A 199 20.36 -6.16 3.79
CA PHE A 199 20.13 -4.94 3.00
C PHE A 199 19.81 -3.74 3.90
N THR A 200 18.98 -3.93 4.91
CA THR A 200 18.64 -2.86 5.87
C THR A 200 19.88 -2.37 6.62
N LYS A 201 20.74 -3.31 7.06
CA LYS A 201 22.01 -2.97 7.72
C LYS A 201 22.93 -2.20 6.79
N ARG A 202 23.12 -2.67 5.55
CA ARG A 202 23.92 -1.94 4.54
C ARG A 202 23.36 -0.54 4.25
N ALA A 203 22.05 -0.39 4.17
CA ALA A 203 21.39 0.91 3.97
C ALA A 203 21.66 1.90 5.12
N MET A 204 21.97 1.41 6.31
CA MET A 204 22.36 2.22 7.47
C MET A 204 23.85 2.51 7.52
N GLU A 205 24.69 1.51 7.28
CA GLU A 205 26.14 1.56 7.46
C GLU A 205 26.88 2.05 6.18
N GLU A 206 26.36 1.70 4.98
CA GLU A 206 26.96 1.97 3.67
C GLU A 206 25.98 2.75 2.78
N SER A 207 25.31 3.73 3.35
CA SER A 207 24.18 4.45 2.75
C SER A 207 24.47 4.95 1.33
N ASP A 208 25.67 5.49 1.07
CA ASP A 208 26.00 6.08 -0.23
C ASP A 208 26.22 5.00 -1.31
N ALA A 209 26.76 3.85 -0.93
CA ALA A 209 26.87 2.71 -1.85
C ALA A 209 25.48 2.19 -2.23
N VAL A 210 24.58 2.02 -1.24
CA VAL A 210 23.20 1.59 -1.49
C VAL A 210 22.43 2.60 -2.34
N LYS A 211 22.59 3.92 -2.12
CA LYS A 211 22.01 4.96 -2.98
C LYS A 211 22.48 4.81 -4.42
N ALA A 212 23.79 4.63 -4.63
CA ALA A 212 24.35 4.46 -5.96
C ALA A 212 23.80 3.21 -6.67
N GLU A 213 23.65 2.09 -5.95
CA GLU A 213 23.05 0.86 -6.47
C GLU A 213 21.59 1.07 -6.90
N LEU A 214 20.77 1.71 -6.04
CA LEU A 214 19.36 1.99 -6.33
C LEU A 214 19.21 2.89 -7.57
N LEU A 215 20.00 3.96 -7.66
CA LEU A 215 19.96 4.88 -8.78
C LEU A 215 20.49 4.23 -10.07
N ALA A 216 21.49 3.37 -9.99
CA ALA A 216 21.95 2.59 -11.13
C ALA A 216 20.84 1.69 -11.68
N GLY A 217 20.07 1.04 -10.79
CA GLY A 217 18.88 0.27 -11.17
C GLY A 217 17.84 1.10 -11.92
N VAL A 218 17.55 2.32 -11.48
CA VAL A 218 16.64 3.24 -12.17
C VAL A 218 17.17 3.67 -13.53
N ARG A 219 18.47 4.03 -13.60
CA ARG A 219 19.12 4.44 -14.86
C ARG A 219 19.14 3.33 -15.90
N MET A 220 19.20 2.07 -15.51
CA MET A 220 19.11 0.94 -16.45
C MET A 220 17.81 0.94 -17.27
N PHE A 221 16.72 1.45 -16.71
CA PHE A 221 15.42 1.53 -17.39
C PHE A 221 15.23 2.86 -18.15
N LEU A 222 15.68 3.97 -17.56
CA LEU A 222 15.37 5.31 -18.06
C LEU A 222 16.47 5.90 -18.96
N GLY A 223 17.68 5.34 -18.90
CA GLY A 223 18.85 5.83 -19.63
C GLY A 223 19.44 7.11 -19.04
N ASP A 224 20.61 7.50 -19.58
CA ASP A 224 21.42 8.62 -19.07
C ASP A 224 20.83 10.00 -19.39
N GLN A 225 19.88 10.09 -20.34
CA GLN A 225 19.25 11.37 -20.73
C GLN A 225 18.11 11.78 -19.80
N PHE A 226 17.65 10.87 -18.97
CA PHE A 226 16.59 11.15 -18.00
C PHE A 226 17.18 11.76 -16.72
N ASP A 227 16.53 12.81 -16.19
CA ASP A 227 16.98 13.47 -14.96
C ASP A 227 16.62 12.66 -13.70
N VAL A 228 17.36 11.54 -13.50
CA VAL A 228 17.18 10.65 -12.35
C VAL A 228 17.48 11.37 -11.04
N ASP A 229 18.40 12.33 -11.06
CA ASP A 229 18.79 13.06 -9.86
C ASP A 229 17.65 13.95 -9.36
N LYS A 230 16.91 14.59 -10.24
CA LYS A 230 15.73 15.38 -9.89
C LYS A 230 14.55 14.51 -9.44
N HIS A 231 14.28 13.42 -10.17
CA HIS A 231 13.01 12.72 -10.07
C HIS A 231 13.04 11.47 -9.20
N PHE A 232 14.23 10.88 -8.96
CA PHE A 232 14.36 9.60 -8.24
C PHE A 232 15.44 9.59 -7.16
N THR A 233 15.97 10.77 -6.78
CA THR A 233 16.99 10.89 -5.72
C THR A 233 16.40 11.59 -4.49
N PRO A 234 15.88 10.83 -3.51
CA PRO A 234 15.41 11.39 -2.24
C PRO A 234 16.52 12.07 -1.45
N SER A 235 16.18 13.12 -0.71
CA SER A 235 17.11 13.84 0.17
C SER A 235 17.50 13.06 1.45
N TYR A 236 16.79 11.98 1.75
CA TYR A 236 17.01 11.12 2.90
C TYR A 236 17.69 9.80 2.50
N ARG A 237 18.36 9.13 3.47
CA ARG A 237 19.00 7.84 3.21
C ARG A 237 17.97 6.72 2.98
N PRO A 238 18.31 5.64 2.23
CA PRO A 238 17.47 4.44 2.15
C PRO A 238 17.08 3.93 3.54
N TRP A 239 15.87 3.41 3.68
CA TRP A 239 15.25 2.96 4.94
C TRP A 239 15.06 4.04 6.03
N ARG A 240 15.29 5.33 5.74
CA ARG A 240 14.77 6.40 6.59
C ARG A 240 13.25 6.52 6.46
N GLN A 241 12.79 6.31 5.23
CA GLN A 241 11.38 6.08 4.86
C GLN A 241 11.32 4.79 4.04
N ARG A 242 10.11 4.32 3.74
CA ARG A 242 9.90 3.08 3.01
C ARG A 242 10.55 3.14 1.62
N ILE A 243 11.18 2.04 1.22
CA ILE A 243 11.62 1.81 -0.16
C ILE A 243 10.52 1.00 -0.86
N ALA A 244 10.10 1.42 -2.06
CA ALA A 244 9.10 0.72 -2.83
C ALA A 244 9.76 -0.21 -3.87
N PHE A 245 9.36 -1.47 -3.88
CA PHE A 245 9.76 -2.41 -4.92
C PHE A 245 8.93 -2.19 -6.18
N ILE A 246 9.59 -2.17 -7.34
CA ILE A 246 8.96 -2.00 -8.66
C ILE A 246 9.11 -3.30 -9.44
N PRO A 247 8.07 -4.16 -9.43
CA PRO A 247 8.10 -5.45 -10.11
C PRO A 247 8.38 -5.28 -11.60
N ASP A 248 9.38 -6.00 -12.08
CA ASP A 248 9.84 -5.99 -13.47
C ASP A 248 10.19 -4.58 -14.03
N GLY A 249 10.28 -3.56 -13.14
CA GLY A 249 10.55 -2.19 -13.53
C GLY A 249 9.40 -1.51 -14.28
N ASP A 250 8.16 -1.95 -14.11
CA ASP A 250 6.99 -1.55 -14.90
C ASP A 250 6.71 -0.04 -14.89
N LEU A 251 6.88 0.63 -13.72
CA LEU A 251 6.79 2.10 -13.63
C LEU A 251 7.79 2.78 -14.57
N PHE A 252 9.02 2.33 -14.57
CA PHE A 252 10.09 2.91 -15.41
C PHE A 252 9.88 2.58 -16.89
N GLN A 253 9.37 1.39 -17.21
CA GLN A 253 8.99 1.02 -18.58
C GLN A 253 7.86 1.93 -19.11
N GLY A 254 6.87 2.24 -18.27
CA GLY A 254 5.81 3.20 -18.59
C GLY A 254 6.36 4.59 -18.92
N ILE A 255 7.33 5.07 -18.13
CA ILE A 255 8.00 6.36 -18.35
C ILE A 255 8.87 6.31 -19.61
N ALA A 256 9.71 5.30 -19.79
CA ALA A 256 10.59 5.15 -20.93
C ALA A 256 9.82 5.04 -22.26
N SER A 257 8.62 4.45 -22.25
CA SER A 257 7.74 4.35 -23.42
C SER A 257 7.01 5.67 -23.78
N GLY A 258 7.13 6.71 -22.94
CA GLY A 258 6.44 7.99 -23.12
C GLY A 258 4.95 7.98 -22.77
N LYS A 259 4.41 6.86 -22.27
CA LYS A 259 2.99 6.76 -21.83
C LYS A 259 2.78 7.32 -20.44
N ALA A 260 3.82 7.38 -19.64
CA ALA A 260 3.83 8.01 -18.33
C ALA A 260 4.93 9.06 -18.25
N SER A 261 4.77 10.01 -17.33
CA SER A 261 5.82 10.99 -16.99
C SER A 261 5.87 11.18 -15.48
N VAL A 262 6.96 11.78 -15.00
CA VAL A 262 7.08 12.20 -13.61
C VAL A 262 7.42 13.68 -13.54
N VAL A 263 6.70 14.39 -12.67
CA VAL A 263 6.95 15.79 -12.34
C VAL A 263 7.25 15.88 -10.85
N THR A 264 8.38 16.54 -10.52
CA THR A 264 8.78 16.76 -9.13
C THR A 264 8.67 18.25 -8.84
N ASP A 265 7.57 18.63 -8.20
CA ASP A 265 7.26 20.02 -7.85
C ASP A 265 6.16 20.06 -6.77
N GLU A 266 5.95 21.23 -6.19
CA GLU A 266 4.88 21.49 -5.23
C GLU A 266 3.65 22.08 -5.93
N ILE A 267 2.48 21.68 -5.44
CA ILE A 267 1.20 22.25 -5.88
C ILE A 267 1.06 23.67 -5.32
N GLU A 268 0.86 24.62 -6.19
CA GLU A 268 0.48 26.00 -5.84
C GLU A 268 -1.04 26.04 -5.57
N ARG A 269 -1.83 25.63 -6.55
CA ARG A 269 -3.29 25.54 -6.45
C ARG A 269 -3.89 24.67 -7.57
N PHE A 270 -5.12 24.27 -7.38
CA PHE A 270 -5.94 23.70 -8.44
C PHE A 270 -6.54 24.81 -9.30
N THR A 271 -6.76 24.50 -10.57
CA THR A 271 -7.41 25.34 -11.57
C THR A 271 -8.62 24.63 -12.15
N GLU A 272 -9.42 25.28 -12.98
CA GLU A 272 -10.57 24.63 -13.62
C GLU A 272 -10.18 23.37 -14.41
N ASN A 273 -8.99 23.34 -15.03
CA ASN A 273 -8.59 22.28 -15.98
C ASN A 273 -7.36 21.47 -15.48
N GLY A 274 -6.89 21.66 -14.25
CA GLY A 274 -5.70 20.94 -13.79
C GLY A 274 -5.06 21.53 -12.55
N ILE A 275 -3.73 21.47 -12.48
CA ILE A 275 -2.93 21.84 -11.31
C ILE A 275 -1.85 22.86 -11.72
N LEU A 276 -1.86 24.03 -11.12
CA LEU A 276 -0.76 25.00 -11.19
C LEU A 276 0.30 24.62 -10.16
N LEU A 277 1.54 24.49 -10.60
CA LEU A 277 2.70 24.18 -9.77
C LEU A 277 3.43 25.45 -9.33
N LYS A 278 4.24 25.37 -8.28
CA LYS A 278 5.04 26.51 -7.78
C LYS A 278 6.09 26.99 -8.79
N SER A 279 6.54 26.13 -9.70
CA SER A 279 7.39 26.54 -10.83
C SER A 279 6.70 27.48 -11.83
N GLY A 280 5.38 27.58 -11.77
CA GLY A 280 4.54 28.26 -12.76
C GLY A 280 4.06 27.37 -13.90
N GLU A 281 4.48 26.11 -13.96
CA GLU A 281 3.96 25.11 -14.88
C GLU A 281 2.53 24.72 -14.53
N THR A 282 1.69 24.47 -15.54
CA THR A 282 0.34 23.93 -15.35
C THR A 282 0.25 22.53 -15.91
N LEU A 283 -0.15 21.57 -15.08
CA LEU A 283 -0.48 20.23 -15.49
C LEU A 283 -1.97 20.15 -15.80
N GLU A 284 -2.30 20.05 -17.09
CA GLU A 284 -3.68 19.82 -17.49
C GLU A 284 -4.08 18.38 -17.21
N ALA A 285 -5.26 18.19 -16.67
CA ALA A 285 -5.80 16.88 -16.31
C ALA A 285 -7.32 16.81 -16.53
N ASP A 286 -7.79 15.69 -17.02
CA ASP A 286 -9.21 15.36 -17.07
C ASP A 286 -9.63 14.60 -15.80
N ILE A 287 -8.67 13.89 -15.18
CA ILE A 287 -8.85 13.14 -13.94
C ILE A 287 -7.62 13.39 -13.04
N ILE A 288 -7.87 13.67 -11.77
CA ILE A 288 -6.82 13.77 -10.76
C ILE A 288 -7.02 12.66 -9.72
N VAL A 289 -5.96 11.88 -9.47
CA VAL A 289 -5.95 10.80 -8.48
C VAL A 289 -5.09 11.21 -7.29
N THR A 290 -5.69 11.31 -6.11
CA THR A 290 -5.00 11.70 -4.89
C THR A 290 -4.42 10.47 -4.17
N ALA A 291 -3.27 9.98 -4.64
CA ALA A 291 -2.53 8.88 -4.02
C ALA A 291 -1.68 9.38 -2.83
N THR A 292 -2.30 10.16 -1.95
CA THR A 292 -1.66 10.97 -0.90
C THR A 292 -1.66 10.31 0.49
N GLY A 293 -2.06 9.06 0.56
CA GLY A 293 -2.01 8.25 1.78
C GLY A 293 -3.37 7.98 2.40
N PHE A 294 -3.34 7.51 3.64
CA PHE A 294 -4.52 7.09 4.38
C PHE A 294 -4.64 7.87 5.68
N ASP A 295 -5.87 8.04 6.15
CA ASP A 295 -6.12 8.54 7.49
C ASP A 295 -5.82 7.44 8.52
N LEU A 296 -5.06 7.79 9.55
CA LEU A 296 -4.82 6.89 10.67
C LEU A 296 -6.07 6.80 11.54
N ASN A 297 -6.49 5.57 11.82
CA ASN A 297 -7.59 5.27 12.69
C ASN A 297 -7.25 4.05 13.53
N VAL A 298 -6.50 4.30 14.60
CA VAL A 298 -6.09 3.25 15.53
C VAL A 298 -7.34 2.70 16.22
N LEU A 299 -7.54 1.38 16.13
CA LEU A 299 -8.68 0.67 16.73
C LEU A 299 -10.08 0.94 16.09
N GLY A 300 -10.13 1.56 14.90
CA GLY A 300 -11.27 1.44 14.00
C GLY A 300 -12.56 2.14 14.42
N ASP A 301 -12.52 3.34 15.00
CA ASP A 301 -13.71 4.08 15.50
C ASP A 301 -14.55 3.30 16.54
N ILE A 302 -13.90 2.43 17.31
CA ILE A 302 -14.54 1.68 18.38
C ILE A 302 -14.39 2.44 19.70
N ASP A 303 -15.50 2.66 20.39
CA ASP A 303 -15.48 3.24 21.72
C ASP A 303 -15.06 2.19 22.75
N PHE A 304 -13.93 2.41 23.42
CA PHE A 304 -13.45 1.50 24.45
C PHE A 304 -13.71 2.04 25.86
N HIS A 305 -14.17 1.16 26.73
CA HIS A 305 -14.41 1.48 28.14
C HIS A 305 -13.81 0.42 29.07
N ILE A 306 -13.31 0.86 30.21
CA ILE A 306 -12.85 0.01 31.32
C ILE A 306 -13.64 0.38 32.58
N ASP A 307 -14.37 -0.55 33.12
CA ASP A 307 -15.23 -0.35 34.33
C ASP A 307 -16.09 0.92 34.20
N GLY A 308 -16.72 1.09 33.05
CA GLY A 308 -17.60 2.21 32.73
C GLY A 308 -16.93 3.54 32.42
N LYS A 309 -15.60 3.61 32.37
CA LYS A 309 -14.85 4.82 32.03
C LYS A 309 -14.27 4.72 30.61
N PRO A 310 -14.40 5.76 29.79
CA PRO A 310 -13.76 5.80 28.49
C PRO A 310 -12.25 5.55 28.59
N LEU A 311 -11.70 4.74 27.68
CA LEU A 311 -10.29 4.45 27.63
C LEU A 311 -9.60 5.41 26.65
N ASP A 312 -8.64 6.18 27.16
CA ASP A 312 -7.71 6.97 26.34
C ASP A 312 -6.44 6.16 26.08
N PHE A 313 -6.29 5.66 24.87
CA PHE A 313 -5.11 4.87 24.48
C PHE A 313 -3.81 5.64 24.55
N SER A 314 -3.84 6.98 24.47
CA SER A 314 -2.63 7.81 24.62
C SER A 314 -2.03 7.72 26.02
N GLN A 315 -2.85 7.31 27.01
CA GLN A 315 -2.46 7.14 28.42
C GLN A 315 -2.17 5.68 28.78
N THR A 316 -2.23 4.76 27.82
CA THR A 316 -1.98 3.34 28.09
C THR A 316 -0.53 2.98 27.88
N VAL A 317 -0.06 1.97 28.62
CA VAL A 317 1.26 1.36 28.43
C VAL A 317 1.12 0.15 27.50
N ASN A 318 1.83 0.17 26.39
CA ASN A 318 1.80 -0.89 25.41
C ASN A 318 3.06 -1.77 25.53
N TYR A 319 2.88 -3.08 25.38
CA TYR A 319 4.02 -4.00 25.27
C TYR A 319 4.59 -3.91 23.84
N ARG A 320 5.86 -3.51 23.73
CA ARG A 320 6.60 -3.31 22.49
C ARG A 320 6.03 -2.21 21.56
N GLY A 321 5.40 -1.23 22.11
CA GLY A 321 5.00 0.02 21.46
C GLY A 321 3.72 -0.05 20.72
#